data_5e26ad1c1e1e4c6f65519089d87423c9
#
_entry.id   5e26ad1c1e1e4c6f65519089d87423c9
#
_cell.length_a   1.000
_cell.length_b   1.000
_cell.length_c   1.000
_cell.angle_alpha   90.00
_cell.angle_beta   90.00
_cell.angle_gamma   90.00
#
_symmetry.space_group_name_H-M   'P 1'
#
loop_
_entity.id
_entity.type
_entity.pdbx_description
1 polymer ?
#
loop_
_entity_poly.entity_id
_entity_poly.type
_entity_poly.pdbx_seq_one_letter_code
_entity_poly.pdbx_strand_id
1 'polypeptide(L)'
;MATETEASVAPLPAKVFAGAGASQQRLRRVLHPLSRRLWKMNIEGLENIPADGPAIICPNHISFFDSVFVMTFVGRNISFVGKAEYMDSWKTKHLFPALGMIPIDRSGGGRSDSALEAAEKVLRRGELFGIYPEGTRSRDGMLYKGHTGAARLALKVDCPIIPVGIIGTREIQPPDTFLPKIGLSCSVRFGAPVDVARYADRPDDHMAWREITDEVMFEIRELSGQEYRNTYASKKPETLHAATAVVSAQGSGHANTPDMETSAP
;
A
#
# COMPACT_ATOMS: atom_id res chain seq x y z
N MET A 1 -10.41 40.55 16.57
CA MET A 1 -9.22 39.75 16.92
C MET A 1 -9.71 38.49 17.60
N ALA A 2 -9.83 37.40 16.85
CA ALA A 2 -10.17 36.09 17.37
C ALA A 2 -8.88 35.27 17.37
N THR A 3 -8.43 34.88 18.56
CA THR A 3 -7.27 34.02 18.78
C THR A 3 -7.63 32.62 18.35
N GLU A 4 -7.04 32.16 17.25
CA GLU A 4 -7.05 30.74 16.87
C GLU A 4 -6.34 29.93 17.96
N THR A 5 -7.09 29.07 18.62
CA THR A 5 -6.57 28.10 19.57
C THR A 5 -5.91 27.01 18.78
N GLU A 6 -4.57 26.99 18.71
CA GLU A 6 -3.80 25.86 18.22
C GLU A 6 -4.20 24.61 19.01
N ALA A 7 -4.87 23.68 18.36
CA ALA A 7 -5.14 22.35 18.90
C ALA A 7 -3.79 21.64 19.08
N SER A 8 -3.28 21.63 20.31
CA SER A 8 -2.09 20.89 20.71
C SER A 8 -2.32 19.40 20.46
N VAL A 9 -1.74 18.90 19.36
CA VAL A 9 -1.62 17.46 19.12
C VAL A 9 -0.73 16.89 20.21
N ALA A 10 -1.30 16.10 21.12
CA ALA A 10 -0.55 15.47 22.20
C ALA A 10 0.64 14.70 21.61
N PRO A 11 1.86 14.88 22.11
CA PRO A 11 3.03 14.16 21.61
C PRO A 11 2.83 12.66 21.84
N LEU A 12 2.95 11.87 20.76
CA LEU A 12 2.94 10.41 20.84
C LEU A 12 3.97 9.97 21.90
N PRO A 13 3.61 9.09 22.83
CA PRO A 13 4.48 8.74 23.94
C PRO A 13 5.79 8.14 23.43
N ALA A 14 6.90 8.76 23.79
CA ALA A 14 8.27 8.38 23.39
C ALA A 14 8.60 6.90 23.65
N LYS A 15 7.93 6.25 24.62
CA LYS A 15 8.06 4.82 24.95
C LYS A 15 7.60 3.88 23.84
N VAL A 16 6.70 4.30 22.92
CA VAL A 16 6.23 3.47 21.81
C VAL A 16 7.35 3.25 20.80
N PHE A 17 8.28 4.18 20.66
CA PHE A 17 9.33 4.15 19.64
C PHE A 17 10.63 3.46 20.10
N ALA A 18 11.05 3.65 21.34
CA ALA A 18 12.30 3.07 21.84
C ALA A 18 12.24 1.53 22.02
N GLY A 19 11.05 0.98 22.29
CA GLY A 19 10.83 -0.46 22.46
C GLY A 19 10.49 -1.22 21.18
N ALA A 20 9.92 -0.55 20.18
CA ALA A 20 9.46 -1.19 18.95
C ALA A 20 10.61 -1.80 18.14
N GLY A 21 11.77 -1.16 18.08
CA GLY A 21 12.92 -1.64 17.34
C GLY A 21 13.43 -3.01 17.83
N ALA A 22 13.61 -3.18 19.12
CA ALA A 22 14.06 -4.45 19.71
C ALA A 22 12.99 -5.56 19.58
N SER A 23 11.71 -5.20 19.73
CA SER A 23 10.59 -6.13 19.57
C SER A 23 10.48 -6.61 18.13
N GLN A 24 10.63 -5.71 17.17
CA GLN A 24 10.60 -6.04 15.74
C GLN A 24 11.78 -6.94 15.36
N GLN A 25 12.99 -6.68 15.89
CA GLN A 25 14.15 -7.55 15.63
C GLN A 25 13.94 -8.97 16.18
N ARG A 26 13.37 -9.11 17.38
CA ARG A 26 13.06 -10.42 17.97
C ARG A 26 12.02 -11.15 17.13
N LEU A 27 10.96 -10.46 16.74
CA LEU A 27 9.89 -10.99 15.90
C LEU A 27 10.42 -11.45 14.54
N ARG A 28 11.30 -10.66 13.92
CA ARG A 28 11.95 -11.00 12.65
C ARG A 28 12.80 -12.28 12.74
N ARG A 29 13.53 -12.47 13.84
CA ARG A 29 14.33 -13.71 14.06
C ARG A 29 13.46 -14.96 14.05
N VAL A 30 12.21 -14.86 14.45
CA VAL A 30 11.22 -15.96 14.42
C VAL A 30 10.52 -16.05 13.07
N LEU A 31 10.02 -14.92 12.57
CA LEU A 31 9.22 -14.91 11.34
C LEU A 31 10.04 -15.22 10.09
N HIS A 32 11.30 -14.82 10.03
CA HIS A 32 12.15 -15.07 8.85
C HIS A 32 12.30 -16.58 8.54
N PRO A 33 12.78 -17.45 9.44
CA PRO A 33 12.86 -18.89 9.17
C PRO A 33 11.48 -19.52 9.02
N LEU A 34 10.49 -19.06 9.79
CA LEU A 34 9.11 -19.58 9.70
C LEU A 34 8.49 -19.29 8.34
N SER A 35 8.63 -18.06 7.82
CA SER A 35 8.11 -17.70 6.50
C SER A 35 8.74 -18.54 5.40
N ARG A 36 10.06 -18.77 5.43
CA ARG A 36 10.75 -19.63 4.46
C ARG A 36 10.34 -21.10 4.53
N ARG A 37 9.90 -21.57 5.72
CA ARG A 37 9.41 -22.95 5.87
C ARG A 37 7.96 -23.12 5.44
N LEU A 38 7.11 -22.09 5.67
CA LEU A 38 5.68 -22.18 5.37
C LEU A 38 5.35 -21.80 3.93
N TRP A 39 6.17 -20.96 3.29
CA TRP A 39 5.95 -20.49 1.92
C TRP A 39 7.23 -20.57 1.10
N LYS A 40 7.06 -20.68 -0.22
CA LYS A 40 8.18 -20.62 -1.17
C LYS A 40 8.52 -19.15 -1.41
N MET A 41 9.35 -18.57 -0.54
CA MET A 41 9.70 -17.15 -0.58
C MET A 41 10.81 -16.87 -1.58
N ASN A 42 10.56 -16.00 -2.55
CA ASN A 42 11.54 -15.40 -3.44
C ASN A 42 11.73 -13.93 -3.07
N ILE A 43 12.93 -13.54 -2.65
CA ILE A 43 13.24 -12.18 -2.20
C ILE A 43 14.39 -11.66 -3.06
N GLU A 44 14.17 -10.54 -3.74
CA GLU A 44 15.12 -9.94 -4.69
C GLU A 44 15.32 -8.45 -4.37
N GLY A 45 16.51 -7.91 -4.68
CA GLY A 45 16.79 -6.47 -4.63
C GLY A 45 16.98 -5.90 -3.21
N LEU A 46 17.28 -6.72 -2.20
CA LEU A 46 17.53 -6.22 -0.84
C LEU A 46 18.71 -5.24 -0.77
N GLU A 47 19.65 -5.35 -1.69
CA GLU A 47 20.80 -4.45 -1.87
C GLU A 47 20.39 -3.02 -2.24
N ASN A 48 19.20 -2.83 -2.78
CA ASN A 48 18.64 -1.52 -3.11
C ASN A 48 18.17 -0.73 -1.87
N ILE A 49 18.06 -1.39 -0.73
CA ILE A 49 17.68 -0.74 0.53
C ILE A 49 18.95 -0.13 1.15
N PRO A 50 19.00 1.19 1.40
CA PRO A 50 20.15 1.82 2.02
C PRO A 50 20.50 1.14 3.35
N ALA A 51 21.79 0.84 3.59
CA ALA A 51 22.25 0.25 4.83
C ALA A 51 21.95 1.14 6.04
N ASP A 52 22.06 2.46 5.84
CA ASP A 52 21.84 3.49 6.86
C ASP A 52 20.99 4.64 6.28
N GLY A 53 20.54 5.54 7.14
CA GLY A 53 19.75 6.71 6.75
C GLY A 53 18.27 6.39 6.45
N PRO A 54 17.46 7.40 6.18
CA PRO A 54 16.04 7.25 5.90
C PRO A 54 15.79 6.71 4.49
N ALA A 55 14.72 5.92 4.34
CA ALA A 55 14.17 5.59 3.03
C ALA A 55 12.68 5.23 3.16
N ILE A 56 11.91 5.49 2.11
CA ILE A 56 10.51 5.13 2.02
C ILE A 56 10.40 3.83 1.23
N ILE A 57 9.84 2.80 1.84
CA ILE A 57 9.52 1.54 1.17
C ILE A 57 8.09 1.63 0.64
N CYS A 58 7.92 1.49 -0.67
CA CYS A 58 6.66 1.79 -1.36
C CYS A 58 6.13 0.57 -2.12
N PRO A 59 5.41 -0.36 -1.45
CA PRO A 59 4.89 -1.58 -2.09
C PRO A 59 3.48 -1.39 -2.66
N ASN A 60 3.07 -2.26 -3.61
CA ASN A 60 1.67 -2.53 -3.89
C ASN A 60 0.97 -3.16 -2.68
N HIS A 61 -0.36 -3.09 -2.62
CA HIS A 61 -1.10 -3.56 -1.45
C HIS A 61 -2.26 -4.49 -1.82
N ILE A 62 -2.09 -5.79 -1.60
CA ILE A 62 -3.06 -6.83 -1.96
C ILE A 62 -3.47 -7.74 -0.80
N SER A 63 -2.69 -7.74 0.31
CA SER A 63 -2.94 -8.58 1.48
C SER A 63 -2.45 -7.91 2.77
N PHE A 64 -2.91 -8.38 3.92
CA PHE A 64 -2.30 -8.03 5.21
C PHE A 64 -0.85 -8.56 5.33
N PHE A 65 -0.57 -9.70 4.68
CA PHE A 65 0.76 -10.31 4.70
C PHE A 65 1.83 -9.48 3.97
N ASP A 66 1.44 -8.49 3.16
CA ASP A 66 2.40 -7.57 2.51
C ASP A 66 3.32 -6.90 3.55
N SER A 67 2.71 -6.28 4.57
CA SER A 67 3.47 -5.64 5.66
C SER A 67 4.29 -6.63 6.48
N VAL A 68 3.75 -7.83 6.72
CA VAL A 68 4.44 -8.89 7.48
C VAL A 68 5.69 -9.34 6.74
N PHE A 69 5.59 -9.60 5.43
CA PHE A 69 6.73 -10.07 4.65
C PHE A 69 7.76 -8.95 4.42
N VAL A 70 7.33 -7.74 4.07
CA VAL A 70 8.28 -6.61 3.98
C VAL A 70 9.04 -6.44 5.28
N MET A 71 8.38 -6.37 6.43
CA MET A 71 9.02 -6.25 7.75
C MET A 71 9.95 -7.42 8.04
N THR A 72 9.57 -8.64 7.63
CA THR A 72 10.34 -9.86 7.92
C THR A 72 11.66 -9.88 7.15
N PHE A 73 11.67 -9.43 5.89
CA PHE A 73 12.83 -9.58 5.01
C PHE A 73 13.68 -8.32 4.88
N VAL A 74 13.13 -7.13 5.14
CA VAL A 74 13.93 -5.91 5.26
C VAL A 74 14.85 -6.02 6.49
N GLY A 75 16.16 -5.96 6.32
CA GLY A 75 17.15 -6.13 7.39
C GLY A 75 17.12 -5.07 8.50
N ARG A 76 16.41 -3.95 8.28
CA ARG A 76 16.31 -2.78 9.15
C ARG A 76 14.92 -2.65 9.77
N ASN A 77 14.81 -1.85 10.83
CA ASN A 77 13.50 -1.51 11.39
C ASN A 77 12.70 -0.66 10.40
N ILE A 78 11.43 -1.02 10.23
CA ILE A 78 10.50 -0.33 9.35
C ILE A 78 9.20 -0.06 10.09
N SER A 79 8.65 1.12 9.92
CA SER A 79 7.36 1.49 10.48
C SER A 79 6.31 1.66 9.39
N PHE A 80 5.06 1.31 9.68
CA PHE A 80 3.91 1.51 8.82
C PHE A 80 2.81 2.24 9.58
N VAL A 81 1.93 2.91 8.87
CA VAL A 81 0.72 3.47 9.46
C VAL A 81 -0.40 2.42 9.47
N GLY A 82 -0.97 2.18 10.64
CA GLY A 82 -2.13 1.30 10.83
C GLY A 82 -3.34 2.05 11.39
N LYS A 83 -4.53 1.48 11.19
CA LYS A 83 -5.73 1.99 11.85
C LYS A 83 -5.64 1.76 13.36
N ALA A 84 -5.97 2.80 14.16
CA ALA A 84 -5.96 2.70 15.62
C ALA A 84 -6.88 1.58 16.13
N GLU A 85 -8.03 1.36 15.48
CA GLU A 85 -9.00 0.32 15.86
C GLU A 85 -8.42 -1.11 15.86
N TYR A 86 -7.36 -1.35 15.08
CA TYR A 86 -6.67 -2.65 15.12
C TYR A 86 -5.86 -2.87 16.40
N MET A 87 -5.60 -1.82 17.18
CA MET A 87 -4.85 -1.90 18.44
C MET A 87 -5.73 -1.99 19.67
N ASP A 88 -7.05 -1.81 19.54
CA ASP A 88 -8.01 -1.88 20.64
C ASP A 88 -8.29 -3.32 21.09
N SER A 89 -8.00 -4.31 20.25
CA SER A 89 -8.15 -5.72 20.61
C SER A 89 -6.98 -6.20 21.46
N TRP A 90 -7.28 -6.89 22.58
CA TRP A 90 -6.27 -7.49 23.46
C TRP A 90 -5.29 -8.44 22.73
N LYS A 91 -5.73 -9.07 21.62
CA LYS A 91 -4.90 -9.97 20.79
C LYS A 91 -3.90 -9.22 19.94
N THR A 92 -4.22 -8.00 19.52
CA THR A 92 -3.45 -7.26 18.52
C THR A 92 -2.66 -6.10 19.10
N LYS A 93 -3.01 -5.62 20.29
CA LYS A 93 -2.37 -4.46 20.94
C LYS A 93 -0.85 -4.59 21.15
N HIS A 94 -0.34 -5.81 21.24
CA HIS A 94 1.11 -6.07 21.35
C HIS A 94 1.73 -6.49 20.02
N LEU A 95 0.95 -7.15 19.14
CA LEU A 95 1.43 -7.63 17.85
C LEU A 95 1.68 -6.48 16.87
N PHE A 96 0.74 -5.56 16.72
CA PHE A 96 0.86 -4.47 15.74
C PHE A 96 2.03 -3.51 16.02
N PRO A 97 2.28 -3.07 17.27
CA PRO A 97 3.49 -2.32 17.57
C PRO A 97 4.78 -3.11 17.31
N ALA A 98 4.79 -4.43 17.58
CA ALA A 98 5.94 -5.28 17.28
C ALA A 98 6.18 -5.45 15.76
N LEU A 99 5.13 -5.31 14.95
CA LEU A 99 5.21 -5.23 13.48
C LEU A 99 5.62 -3.84 12.98
N GLY A 100 5.87 -2.87 13.87
CA GLY A 100 6.21 -1.49 13.50
C GLY A 100 5.01 -0.63 13.07
N MET A 101 3.78 -1.05 13.39
CA MET A 101 2.59 -0.28 13.06
C MET A 101 2.38 0.88 14.05
N ILE A 102 2.30 2.09 13.51
CA ILE A 102 1.99 3.32 14.23
C ILE A 102 0.49 3.57 14.14
N PRO A 103 -0.24 3.60 15.27
CA PRO A 103 -1.66 3.89 15.26
C PRO A 103 -1.93 5.33 14.86
N ILE A 104 -2.86 5.52 13.92
CA ILE A 104 -3.35 6.85 13.59
C ILE A 104 -4.85 6.86 13.77
N ASP A 105 -5.32 7.84 14.53
CA ASP A 105 -6.74 8.15 14.64
C ASP A 105 -7.23 8.72 13.30
N ARG A 106 -8.23 8.05 12.74
CA ARG A 106 -8.83 8.41 11.46
C ARG A 106 -10.18 9.11 11.60
N SER A 107 -10.56 9.53 12.80
CA SER A 107 -11.85 10.14 13.07
C SER A 107 -11.96 11.62 12.70
N GLY A 108 -10.83 12.31 12.44
CA GLY A 108 -10.76 13.74 12.11
C GLY A 108 -10.46 14.07 10.64
N GLY A 109 -10.71 15.31 10.23
CA GLY A 109 -10.50 15.82 8.86
C GLY A 109 -9.04 15.92 8.38
N GLY A 110 -8.03 15.83 9.27
CA GLY A 110 -6.59 15.91 8.97
C GLY A 110 -5.87 14.57 8.82
N ARG A 111 -6.55 13.52 8.38
CA ARG A 111 -6.07 12.11 8.33
C ARG A 111 -4.76 11.89 7.58
N SER A 112 -4.57 12.60 6.47
CA SER A 112 -3.35 12.49 5.66
C SER A 112 -2.17 13.13 6.36
N ASP A 113 -2.39 14.28 7.00
CA ASP A 113 -1.31 15.10 7.53
C ASP A 113 -0.74 14.49 8.81
N SER A 114 -1.58 13.98 9.73
CA SER A 114 -1.12 13.26 10.93
C SER A 114 -0.33 11.99 10.58
N ALA A 115 -0.72 11.29 9.49
CA ALA A 115 0.03 10.13 9.00
C ALA A 115 1.40 10.53 8.46
N LEU A 116 1.46 11.61 7.68
CA LEU A 116 2.71 12.12 7.12
C LEU A 116 3.63 12.69 8.20
N GLU A 117 3.09 13.37 9.22
CA GLU A 117 3.88 13.85 10.36
C GLU A 117 4.50 12.71 11.17
N ALA A 118 3.74 11.64 11.40
CA ALA A 118 4.27 10.45 12.07
C ALA A 118 5.38 9.79 11.25
N ALA A 119 5.19 9.70 9.94
CA ALA A 119 6.17 9.18 8.99
C ALA A 119 7.44 10.04 8.95
N GLU A 120 7.30 11.37 8.90
CA GLU A 120 8.42 12.30 8.94
C GLU A 120 9.27 12.12 10.19
N LYS A 121 8.64 11.98 11.36
CA LYS A 121 9.36 11.73 12.62
C LYS A 121 10.17 10.43 12.59
N VAL A 122 9.67 9.38 11.93
CA VAL A 122 10.40 8.10 11.75
C VAL A 122 11.59 8.30 10.84
N LEU A 123 11.38 8.89 9.66
CA LEU A 123 12.43 9.11 8.67
C LEU A 123 13.55 10.02 9.18
N ARG A 124 13.21 11.10 9.89
CA ARG A 124 14.21 12.01 10.50
C ARG A 124 15.09 11.35 11.58
N ARG A 125 14.70 10.17 12.08
CA ARG A 125 15.56 9.33 12.92
C ARG A 125 16.47 8.39 12.12
N GLY A 126 16.45 8.48 10.78
CA GLY A 126 17.21 7.59 9.91
C GLY A 126 16.61 6.17 9.79
N GLU A 127 15.33 6.01 10.12
CA GLU A 127 14.64 4.72 10.03
C GLU A 127 13.89 4.58 8.70
N LEU A 128 13.46 3.34 8.37
CA LEU A 128 12.64 3.07 7.20
C LEU A 128 11.16 3.32 7.51
N PHE A 129 10.43 3.81 6.51
CA PHE A 129 8.99 3.97 6.60
C PHE A 129 8.28 3.35 5.39
N GLY A 130 7.28 2.50 5.64
CA GLY A 130 6.48 1.86 4.60
C GLY A 130 5.21 2.63 4.30
N ILE A 131 4.99 2.96 3.03
CA ILE A 131 3.79 3.62 2.53
C ILE A 131 3.22 2.80 1.38
N TYR A 132 1.95 2.43 1.47
CA TYR A 132 1.20 1.89 0.35
C TYR A 132 0.62 3.05 -0.46
N PRO A 133 1.11 3.31 -1.68
CA PRO A 133 0.69 4.48 -2.45
C PRO A 133 -0.78 4.42 -2.86
N GLU A 134 -1.35 3.24 -2.99
CA GLU A 134 -2.77 3.03 -3.29
C GLU A 134 -3.71 3.47 -2.15
N GLY A 135 -3.19 3.61 -0.91
CA GLY A 135 -3.94 4.03 0.27
C GLY A 135 -4.93 3.00 0.83
N THR A 136 -5.17 1.91 0.14
CA THR A 136 -6.00 0.77 0.56
C THR A 136 -5.59 -0.50 -0.18
N ARG A 137 -6.01 -1.67 0.31
CA ARG A 137 -5.75 -2.95 -0.37
C ARG A 137 -6.55 -3.05 -1.65
N SER A 138 -5.90 -3.48 -2.72
CA SER A 138 -6.56 -3.91 -3.95
C SER A 138 -7.32 -5.22 -3.69
N ARG A 139 -8.62 -5.24 -4.00
CA ARG A 139 -9.46 -6.42 -3.80
C ARG A 139 -9.52 -7.32 -5.04
N ASP A 140 -9.33 -6.75 -6.21
CA ASP A 140 -9.38 -7.42 -7.50
C ASP A 140 -8.00 -7.85 -8.02
N GLY A 141 -6.94 -7.40 -7.37
CA GLY A 141 -5.56 -7.71 -7.75
C GLY A 141 -4.95 -6.73 -8.76
N MET A 142 -5.68 -5.69 -9.17
CA MET A 142 -5.17 -4.63 -10.04
C MET A 142 -4.31 -3.64 -9.25
N LEU A 143 -3.39 -2.95 -9.90
CA LEU A 143 -2.62 -1.86 -9.32
C LEU A 143 -3.34 -0.52 -9.60
N TYR A 144 -3.70 0.19 -8.55
CA TYR A 144 -4.43 1.45 -8.63
C TYR A 144 -3.52 2.68 -8.58
N LYS A 145 -4.05 3.82 -9.05
CA LYS A 145 -3.34 5.11 -9.03
C LYS A 145 -2.85 5.46 -7.63
N GLY A 146 -1.57 5.82 -7.52
CA GLY A 146 -0.95 6.21 -6.26
C GLY A 146 -1.32 7.61 -5.81
N HIS A 147 -1.46 7.81 -4.49
CA HIS A 147 -1.51 9.10 -3.84
C HIS A 147 -0.10 9.69 -3.68
N THR A 148 0.02 10.99 -3.68
CA THR A 148 1.30 11.72 -3.66
C THR A 148 2.00 11.79 -2.30
N GLY A 149 1.47 11.13 -1.27
CA GLY A 149 2.00 11.20 0.09
C GLY A 149 3.46 10.76 0.23
N ALA A 150 3.86 9.71 -0.48
CA ALA A 150 5.24 9.24 -0.48
C ALA A 150 6.20 10.26 -1.11
N ALA A 151 5.83 10.86 -2.25
CA ALA A 151 6.62 11.86 -2.93
C ALA A 151 6.80 13.15 -2.09
N ARG A 152 5.70 13.66 -1.50
CA ARG A 152 5.74 14.81 -0.58
C ARG A 152 6.70 14.57 0.57
N LEU A 153 6.62 13.39 1.18
CA LEU A 153 7.44 13.04 2.32
C LEU A 153 8.91 12.85 1.94
N ALA A 154 9.19 12.22 0.80
CA ALA A 154 10.54 12.02 0.29
C ALA A 154 11.25 13.36 0.04
N LEU A 155 10.59 14.31 -0.61
CA LEU A 155 11.13 15.65 -0.83
C LEU A 155 11.32 16.43 0.49
N LYS A 156 10.39 16.30 1.43
CA LYS A 156 10.48 17.01 2.73
C LYS A 156 11.63 16.51 3.61
N VAL A 157 11.98 15.23 3.50
CA VAL A 157 13.03 14.60 4.34
C VAL A 157 14.33 14.40 3.58
N ASP A 158 14.32 14.59 2.26
CA ASP A 158 15.43 14.32 1.36
C ASP A 158 15.88 12.85 1.47
N CYS A 159 15.00 11.94 1.07
CA CYS A 159 15.29 10.51 1.12
C CYS A 159 14.73 9.77 -0.11
N PRO A 160 15.38 8.66 -0.53
CA PRO A 160 14.93 7.87 -1.67
C PRO A 160 13.62 7.13 -1.38
N ILE A 161 12.89 6.83 -2.45
CA ILE A 161 11.74 5.92 -2.42
C ILE A 161 12.17 4.60 -3.06
N ILE A 162 11.96 3.50 -2.36
CA ILE A 162 12.23 2.14 -2.86
C ILE A 162 10.90 1.53 -3.29
N PRO A 163 10.62 1.40 -4.59
CA PRO A 163 9.43 0.71 -5.08
C PRO A 163 9.54 -0.79 -4.79
N VAL A 164 8.44 -1.44 -4.43
CA VAL A 164 8.44 -2.87 -4.12
C VAL A 164 7.26 -3.56 -4.79
N GLY A 165 7.55 -4.62 -5.54
CA GLY A 165 6.54 -5.51 -6.10
C GLY A 165 6.32 -6.73 -5.22
N ILE A 166 5.09 -6.93 -4.77
CA ILE A 166 4.68 -8.10 -3.98
C ILE A 166 3.72 -8.95 -4.79
N ILE A 167 4.00 -10.25 -4.88
CA ILE A 167 3.26 -11.22 -5.69
C ILE A 167 2.93 -12.43 -4.83
N GLY A 168 1.69 -12.95 -4.92
CA GLY A 168 1.27 -14.20 -4.29
C GLY A 168 0.69 -14.05 -2.87
N THR A 169 0.74 -12.88 -2.25
CA THR A 169 0.17 -12.67 -0.92
C THR A 169 -1.36 -12.70 -0.91
N ARG A 170 -2.00 -12.37 -2.03
CA ARG A 170 -3.45 -12.48 -2.20
C ARG A 170 -3.93 -13.93 -2.17
N GLU A 171 -3.19 -14.84 -2.78
CA GLU A 171 -3.46 -16.27 -2.76
C GLU A 171 -3.19 -16.89 -1.40
N ILE A 172 -2.16 -16.40 -0.70
CA ILE A 172 -1.82 -16.77 0.69
C ILE A 172 -2.94 -16.36 1.64
N GLN A 173 -3.37 -15.11 1.58
CA GLN A 173 -4.47 -14.61 2.38
C GLN A 173 -5.42 -13.77 1.51
N PRO A 174 -6.41 -14.40 0.87
CA PRO A 174 -7.43 -13.68 0.14
C PRO A 174 -8.16 -12.63 0.99
N PRO A 175 -8.76 -11.60 0.37
CA PRO A 175 -9.61 -10.66 1.09
C PRO A 175 -10.65 -11.38 1.95
N ASP A 176 -10.92 -10.83 3.13
CA ASP A 176 -11.94 -11.32 4.08
C ASP A 176 -11.67 -12.73 4.68
N THR A 177 -10.47 -13.30 4.47
CA THR A 177 -10.02 -14.52 5.15
C THR A 177 -9.11 -14.19 6.33
N PHE A 178 -9.23 -14.98 7.42
CA PHE A 178 -8.39 -14.78 8.61
C PHE A 178 -7.10 -15.63 8.58
N LEU A 179 -7.20 -16.89 8.15
CA LEU A 179 -6.08 -17.82 8.15
C LEU A 179 -5.35 -17.83 6.81
N PRO A 180 -4.00 -17.73 6.81
CA PRO A 180 -3.22 -17.86 5.59
C PRO A 180 -3.14 -19.32 5.12
N LYS A 181 -3.11 -19.51 3.82
CA LYS A 181 -2.79 -20.80 3.18
C LYS A 181 -1.28 -20.99 3.15
N ILE A 182 -0.82 -22.18 3.49
CA ILE A 182 0.61 -22.55 3.48
C ILE A 182 1.00 -23.25 2.18
N GLY A 183 2.31 -23.36 1.92
CA GLY A 183 2.87 -24.09 0.76
C GLY A 183 2.86 -23.31 -0.55
N LEU A 184 2.26 -22.13 -0.60
CA LEU A 184 2.19 -21.27 -1.77
C LEU A 184 3.49 -20.48 -1.99
N SER A 185 3.68 -19.96 -3.22
CA SER A 185 4.80 -19.11 -3.59
C SER A 185 4.47 -17.65 -3.32
N CYS A 186 5.48 -16.89 -2.86
CA CYS A 186 5.42 -15.45 -2.71
C CYS A 186 6.73 -14.83 -3.15
N SER A 187 6.65 -13.74 -3.93
CA SER A 187 7.82 -12.94 -4.29
C SER A 187 7.69 -11.54 -3.71
N VAL A 188 8.82 -11.02 -3.20
CA VAL A 188 8.98 -9.63 -2.78
C VAL A 188 10.23 -9.08 -3.47
N ARG A 189 10.03 -8.13 -4.38
CA ARG A 189 11.08 -7.55 -5.21
C ARG A 189 11.26 -6.08 -4.88
N PHE A 190 12.44 -5.72 -4.40
CA PHE A 190 12.80 -4.33 -4.12
C PHE A 190 13.47 -3.74 -5.35
N GLY A 191 12.85 -2.73 -5.96
CA GLY A 191 13.38 -2.03 -7.14
C GLY A 191 14.50 -1.07 -6.80
N ALA A 192 15.10 -0.50 -7.84
CA ALA A 192 16.10 0.56 -7.70
C ALA A 192 15.50 1.77 -6.97
N PRO A 193 16.30 2.48 -6.16
CA PRO A 193 15.84 3.70 -5.51
C PRO A 193 15.41 4.76 -6.53
N VAL A 194 14.20 5.29 -6.38
CA VAL A 194 13.77 6.49 -7.10
C VAL A 194 14.38 7.70 -6.38
N ASP A 195 15.31 8.38 -7.08
CA ASP A 195 15.97 9.57 -6.56
C ASP A 195 15.09 10.81 -6.75
N VAL A 196 14.79 11.47 -5.66
CA VAL A 196 13.97 12.70 -5.65
C VAL A 196 14.80 13.98 -5.73
N ALA A 197 16.13 13.90 -5.68
CA ALA A 197 17.02 15.07 -5.65
C ALA A 197 16.83 16.01 -6.86
N ARG A 198 16.46 15.47 -8.02
CA ARG A 198 16.14 16.28 -9.22
C ARG A 198 14.94 17.22 -9.07
N TYR A 199 14.17 17.06 -8.01
CA TYR A 199 13.01 17.90 -7.68
C TYR A 199 13.23 18.75 -6.41
N ALA A 200 14.46 18.76 -5.87
CA ALA A 200 14.77 19.45 -4.61
C ALA A 200 14.53 20.98 -4.66
N ASP A 201 14.58 21.57 -5.86
CA ASP A 201 14.24 22.98 -6.10
C ASP A 201 12.73 23.28 -6.09
N ARG A 202 11.88 22.24 -6.12
CA ARG A 202 10.42 22.32 -6.18
C ARG A 202 9.72 21.44 -5.14
N PRO A 203 10.06 21.54 -3.83
CA PRO A 203 9.58 20.59 -2.81
C PRO A 203 8.07 20.64 -2.58
N ASP A 204 7.42 21.79 -2.83
CA ASP A 204 5.99 22.01 -2.63
C ASP A 204 5.18 22.02 -3.95
N ASP A 205 5.81 21.63 -5.07
CA ASP A 205 5.15 21.57 -6.38
C ASP A 205 4.33 20.29 -6.54
N HIS A 206 3.03 20.46 -6.72
CA HIS A 206 2.09 19.36 -6.96
C HIS A 206 2.42 18.54 -8.21
N MET A 207 3.00 19.17 -9.24
CA MET A 207 3.41 18.47 -10.46
C MET A 207 4.62 17.57 -10.17
N ALA A 208 5.63 18.08 -9.44
CA ALA A 208 6.77 17.28 -9.01
C ALA A 208 6.32 16.06 -8.16
N TRP A 209 5.39 16.27 -7.22
CA TRP A 209 4.84 15.14 -6.45
C TRP A 209 4.15 14.10 -7.35
N ARG A 210 3.45 14.56 -8.38
CA ARG A 210 2.74 13.64 -9.30
C ARG A 210 3.74 12.87 -10.16
N GLU A 211 4.74 13.54 -10.73
CA GLU A 211 5.79 12.94 -11.55
C GLU A 211 6.56 11.85 -10.77
N ILE A 212 7.02 12.16 -9.54
CA ILE A 212 7.68 11.18 -8.67
C ILE A 212 6.75 9.99 -8.38
N THR A 213 5.46 10.28 -8.06
CA THR A 213 4.52 9.20 -7.74
C THR A 213 4.26 8.31 -8.96
N ASP A 214 4.12 8.87 -10.14
CA ASP A 214 3.87 8.11 -11.36
C ASP A 214 5.08 7.23 -11.72
N GLU A 215 6.31 7.71 -11.51
CA GLU A 215 7.53 6.91 -11.64
C GLU A 215 7.54 5.74 -10.65
N VAL A 216 7.28 6.00 -9.37
CA VAL A 216 7.19 4.94 -8.35
C VAL A 216 6.11 3.90 -8.71
N MET A 217 4.95 4.33 -9.20
CA MET A 217 3.87 3.43 -9.61
C MET A 217 4.24 2.62 -10.85
N PHE A 218 4.98 3.20 -11.79
CA PHE A 218 5.51 2.49 -12.94
C PHE A 218 6.47 1.37 -12.50
N GLU A 219 7.42 1.67 -11.62
CA GLU A 219 8.35 0.68 -11.08
C GLU A 219 7.63 -0.44 -10.31
N ILE A 220 6.65 -0.10 -9.47
CA ILE A 220 5.82 -1.09 -8.77
C ILE A 220 5.11 -2.02 -9.77
N ARG A 221 4.58 -1.47 -10.85
CA ARG A 221 3.92 -2.23 -11.91
C ARG A 221 4.88 -3.24 -12.55
N GLU A 222 6.07 -2.79 -12.95
CA GLU A 222 7.08 -3.67 -13.58
C GLU A 222 7.54 -4.78 -12.62
N LEU A 223 7.71 -4.47 -11.34
CA LEU A 223 8.12 -5.43 -10.31
C LEU A 223 7.02 -6.44 -9.95
N SER A 224 5.76 -5.99 -9.90
CA SER A 224 4.62 -6.82 -9.50
C SER A 224 3.95 -7.56 -10.65
N GLY A 225 4.06 -7.04 -11.88
CA GLY A 225 3.36 -7.54 -13.05
C GLY A 225 1.84 -7.29 -13.02
N GLN A 226 1.34 -6.42 -12.13
CA GLN A 226 -0.07 -6.10 -12.03
C GLN A 226 -0.54 -5.21 -13.20
N GLU A 227 -1.77 -5.44 -13.65
CA GLU A 227 -2.44 -4.52 -14.57
C GLU A 227 -2.77 -3.20 -13.84
N TYR A 228 -2.40 -2.08 -14.46
CA TYR A 228 -2.57 -0.75 -13.87
C TYR A 228 -3.92 -0.13 -14.23
N ARG A 229 -4.61 0.41 -13.22
CA ARG A 229 -5.82 1.24 -13.37
C ARG A 229 -5.52 2.69 -12.99
N ASN A 230 -5.69 3.61 -13.93
CA ASN A 230 -5.49 5.04 -13.69
C ASN A 230 -6.68 5.69 -12.92
N THR A 231 -7.13 5.02 -11.87
CA THR A 231 -8.17 5.50 -10.95
C THR A 231 -7.74 5.18 -9.52
N TYR A 232 -8.19 5.98 -8.54
CA TYR A 232 -7.92 5.67 -7.14
C TYR A 232 -8.74 4.48 -6.66
N ALA A 233 -8.12 3.64 -5.83
CA ALA A 233 -8.78 2.49 -5.25
C ALA A 233 -9.97 2.90 -4.38
N SER A 234 -11.12 2.25 -4.57
CA SER A 234 -12.31 2.48 -3.75
C SER A 234 -12.25 1.66 -2.46
N LYS A 235 -12.65 2.26 -1.34
CA LYS A 235 -12.80 1.54 -0.05
C LYS A 235 -14.06 0.67 0.01
N LYS A 236 -15.02 0.90 -0.88
CA LYS A 236 -16.25 0.10 -1.01
C LYS A 236 -16.01 -0.98 -2.06
N PRO A 237 -16.55 -2.21 -1.89
CA PRO A 237 -16.59 -3.17 -2.97
C PRO A 237 -17.35 -2.52 -4.13
N GLU A 238 -16.73 -2.39 -5.29
CA GLU A 238 -17.49 -2.14 -6.51
C GLU A 238 -18.36 -3.38 -6.71
N THR A 239 -19.67 -3.22 -6.55
CA THR A 239 -20.61 -4.23 -7.01
C THR A 239 -20.40 -4.32 -8.52
N LEU A 240 -19.88 -5.46 -8.98
CA LEU A 240 -19.80 -5.85 -10.37
C LEU A 240 -21.24 -5.97 -10.91
N HIS A 241 -21.89 -4.84 -11.19
CA HIS A 241 -23.16 -4.78 -11.86
C HIS A 241 -23.04 -3.87 -13.08
N ALA A 242 -23.38 -4.46 -14.23
CA ALA A 242 -23.75 -3.81 -15.47
C ALA A 242 -22.72 -3.59 -16.58
N ALA A 243 -21.67 -4.40 -16.72
CA ALA A 243 -20.97 -4.45 -18.02
C ALA A 243 -21.36 -5.65 -18.91
N THR A 244 -22.07 -6.64 -18.39
CA THR A 244 -22.44 -7.86 -19.16
C THR A 244 -23.89 -7.81 -19.69
N ALA A 245 -24.71 -6.83 -19.32
CA ALA A 245 -26.12 -6.76 -19.73
C ALA A 245 -26.37 -5.98 -21.04
N VAL A 246 -25.37 -5.32 -21.60
CA VAL A 246 -25.57 -4.50 -22.82
C VAL A 246 -25.28 -5.28 -24.13
N VAL A 247 -24.57 -6.40 -24.06
CA VAL A 247 -24.23 -7.19 -25.27
C VAL A 247 -25.30 -8.22 -25.63
N SER A 248 -26.21 -8.60 -24.73
CA SER A 248 -27.26 -9.59 -24.99
C SER A 248 -28.62 -9.01 -25.43
N ALA A 249 -28.77 -7.68 -25.51
CA ALA A 249 -30.04 -7.03 -25.87
C ALA A 249 -30.13 -6.53 -27.33
N GLN A 250 -29.12 -6.76 -28.17
CA GLN A 250 -29.12 -6.34 -29.57
C GLN A 250 -29.18 -7.48 -30.59
N GLY A 251 -29.62 -8.65 -30.19
CA GLY A 251 -29.66 -9.84 -31.06
C GLY A 251 -31.02 -10.50 -31.25
N SER A 252 -32.17 -9.77 -31.15
CA SER A 252 -33.48 -10.33 -31.52
C SER A 252 -34.38 -9.24 -32.06
N GLY A 253 -34.15 -8.87 -33.29
CA GLY A 253 -34.98 -7.93 -34.07
C GLY A 253 -35.42 -8.57 -35.38
N HIS A 254 -36.55 -9.17 -35.34
CA HIS A 254 -37.59 -9.25 -36.42
C HIS A 254 -37.17 -9.42 -37.90
N ALA A 255 -37.34 -10.61 -38.40
CA ALA A 255 -37.69 -10.82 -39.79
C ALA A 255 -39.22 -10.89 -39.87
N ASN A 256 -39.83 -9.85 -40.39
CA ASN A 256 -41.24 -9.79 -40.73
C ASN A 256 -41.34 -9.96 -42.25
N THR A 257 -41.87 -11.07 -42.72
CA THR A 257 -42.25 -11.34 -44.13
C THR A 257 -43.68 -10.82 -44.35
N PRO A 258 -43.95 -10.05 -45.39
CA PRO A 258 -45.33 -9.70 -45.74
C PRO A 258 -45.99 -10.80 -46.57
N ASP A 259 -47.16 -11.23 -46.13
CA ASP A 259 -48.09 -12.08 -46.88
C ASP A 259 -48.62 -11.34 -48.10
N MET A 260 -48.51 -12.00 -49.29
CA MET A 260 -49.20 -11.58 -50.52
C MET A 260 -50.54 -12.29 -50.56
N GLU A 261 -51.63 -11.56 -50.37
CA GLU A 261 -52.98 -11.95 -50.79
C GLU A 261 -53.11 -11.84 -52.29
N THR A 262 -53.39 -12.96 -52.93
CA THR A 262 -53.91 -13.04 -54.30
C THR A 262 -55.41 -13.13 -54.26
N SER A 263 -56.07 -12.10 -54.74
CA SER A 263 -57.49 -12.14 -55.19
C SER A 263 -57.55 -12.29 -56.72
N ALA A 264 -58.19 -13.31 -57.17
CA ALA A 264 -58.61 -13.40 -58.58
C ALA A 264 -60.12 -13.51 -58.66
N PRO A 265 -60.71 -13.10 -59.78
CA PRO A 265 -62.15 -13.00 -59.99
C PRO A 265 -62.82 -14.35 -60.16
#